data_56f20eef0579f52d26fe8462687b4b25
#
_entry.id   56f20eef0579f52d26fe8462687b4b25
#
_cell.length_a   1.000
_cell.length_b   1.000
_cell.length_c   1.000
_cell.angle_alpha   90.00
_cell.angle_beta   90.00
_cell.angle_gamma   90.00
#
_symmetry.space_group_name_H-M   'P 1'
#
loop_
_entity.id
_entity.type
_entity.pdbx_description
1 polymer ?
#
loop_
_entity_poly.entity_id
_entity_poly.type
_entity_poly.pdbx_seq_one_letter_code
_entity_poly.pdbx_strand_id
1 'polypeptide(L)'
;MIQRLANGRDFCQAVDDLTKALDLEGEDKNYHYLLPNGVDSIKKAFGHSRVLTSKVFVWANLNNSGSYDAAIIFLKNKDPRHGVQMFSEYIWLSSNPRAGYKLLATAIKFARDNGFEFIQMGCSEKSPNKDKVKSLYNKLGFLKDSETYIAKL
;
A
#
# COMPACT_ATOMS: atom_id res chain seq x y z
N MET A 1 8.06 -13.25 7.09
CA MET A 1 7.82 -13.97 5.81
C MET A 1 6.83 -13.17 4.97
N ILE A 2 7.21 -12.85 3.75
CA ILE A 2 6.32 -12.15 2.81
C ILE A 2 5.35 -13.15 2.19
N GLN A 3 4.08 -12.81 2.20
CA GLN A 3 3.03 -13.60 1.59
C GLN A 3 2.02 -12.70 0.87
N ARG A 4 1.42 -13.23 -0.18
CA ARG A 4 0.29 -12.57 -0.84
C ARG A 4 -1.00 -12.92 -0.11
N LEU A 5 -1.79 -11.90 0.21
CA LEU A 5 -3.07 -12.08 0.87
C LEU A 5 -4.18 -12.17 -0.18
N ALA A 6 -4.82 -13.32 -0.27
CA ALA A 6 -5.87 -13.60 -1.25
C ALA A 6 -7.23 -13.89 -0.61
N ASN A 7 -7.32 -13.88 0.71
CA ASN A 7 -8.59 -14.07 1.44
C ASN A 7 -8.84 -12.93 2.42
N GLY A 8 -10.12 -12.69 2.69
CA GLY A 8 -10.57 -11.58 3.51
C GLY A 8 -10.16 -11.68 4.98
N ARG A 9 -10.01 -12.88 5.52
CA ARG A 9 -9.62 -13.10 6.91
C ARG A 9 -8.20 -12.61 7.17
N ASP A 10 -7.24 -13.07 6.37
CA ASP A 10 -5.84 -12.69 6.53
C ASP A 10 -5.63 -11.20 6.23
N PHE A 11 -6.37 -10.67 5.26
CA PHE A 11 -6.38 -9.24 4.96
C PHE A 11 -6.86 -8.42 6.15
N CYS A 12 -8.00 -8.76 6.75
CA CYS A 12 -8.52 -8.05 7.92
C CYS A 12 -7.57 -8.16 9.12
N GLN A 13 -6.95 -9.32 9.34
CA GLN A 13 -5.95 -9.47 10.38
C GLN A 13 -4.75 -8.55 10.14
N ALA A 14 -4.23 -8.48 8.92
CA ALA A 14 -3.11 -7.59 8.58
C ALA A 14 -3.47 -6.11 8.82
N VAL A 15 -4.69 -5.71 8.49
CA VAL A 15 -5.19 -4.35 8.75
C VAL A 15 -5.24 -4.08 10.26
N ASP A 16 -5.76 -5.01 11.07
CA ASP A 16 -5.83 -4.86 12.53
C ASP A 16 -4.45 -4.78 13.17
N ASP A 17 -3.54 -5.66 12.79
CA ASP A 17 -2.18 -5.71 13.32
C ASP A 17 -1.42 -4.40 13.03
N LEU A 18 -1.53 -3.89 11.80
CA LEU A 18 -0.88 -2.63 11.39
C LEU A 18 -1.54 -1.40 12.01
N THR A 19 -2.85 -1.40 12.17
CA THR A 19 -3.58 -0.34 12.87
C THR A 19 -3.05 -0.19 14.29
N LYS A 20 -2.88 -1.31 14.99
CA LYS A 20 -2.35 -1.33 16.35
C LYS A 20 -0.87 -0.94 16.38
N ALA A 21 -0.05 -1.52 15.54
CA ALA A 21 1.40 -1.28 15.51
C ALA A 21 1.76 0.17 15.17
N LEU A 22 1.00 0.83 14.30
CA LEU A 22 1.21 2.19 13.84
C LEU A 22 0.27 3.21 14.49
N ASP A 23 -0.64 2.76 15.35
CA ASP A 23 -1.65 3.60 16.03
C ASP A 23 -2.42 4.49 15.02
N LEU A 24 -2.97 3.85 13.97
CA LEU A 24 -3.59 4.56 12.85
C LEU A 24 -4.92 5.25 13.21
N GLU A 25 -5.55 4.85 14.31
CA GLU A 25 -6.81 5.42 14.81
C GLU A 25 -6.61 6.58 15.81
N GLY A 26 -5.36 6.90 16.14
CA GLY A 26 -5.03 8.02 17.01
C GLY A 26 -5.36 9.37 16.39
N GLU A 27 -6.07 10.25 17.13
CA GLU A 27 -6.53 11.57 16.63
C GLU A 27 -5.38 12.47 16.20
N ASP A 28 -4.22 12.35 16.79
CA ASP A 28 -3.03 13.18 16.56
C ASP A 28 -2.14 12.65 15.41
N LYS A 29 -2.57 11.62 14.70
CA LYS A 29 -1.73 10.99 13.68
C LYS A 29 -1.97 11.57 12.29
N ASN A 30 -0.90 11.74 11.54
CA ASN A 30 -0.92 12.18 10.15
C ASN A 30 -1.72 11.27 9.22
N TYR A 31 -1.95 10.02 9.63
CA TYR A 31 -2.74 9.02 8.89
C TYR A 31 -4.25 9.23 8.96
N HIS A 32 -4.76 9.93 9.98
CA HIS A 32 -6.19 10.25 10.09
C HIS A 32 -6.75 10.90 8.82
N TYR A 33 -5.93 11.69 8.13
CA TYR A 33 -6.31 12.34 6.88
C TYR A 33 -6.39 11.39 5.69
N LEU A 34 -5.59 10.32 5.71
CA LEU A 34 -5.56 9.30 4.66
C LEU A 34 -6.69 8.27 4.82
N LEU A 35 -7.21 8.11 6.02
CA LEU A 35 -8.22 7.13 6.38
C LEU A 35 -9.41 7.80 7.09
N PRO A 36 -10.11 8.76 6.45
CA PRO A 36 -11.10 9.60 7.12
C PRO A 36 -12.28 8.83 7.72
N ASN A 37 -12.58 7.66 7.18
CA ASN A 37 -13.64 6.75 7.68
C ASN A 37 -13.06 5.54 8.41
N GLY A 38 -11.77 5.60 8.75
CA GLY A 38 -11.08 4.59 9.51
C GLY A 38 -10.78 3.32 8.76
N VAL A 39 -10.24 2.41 9.52
CA VAL A 39 -9.75 1.11 9.10
C VAL A 39 -10.89 0.20 8.60
N ASP A 40 -12.10 0.35 9.11
CA ASP A 40 -13.26 -0.44 8.70
C ASP A 40 -13.64 -0.23 7.23
N SER A 41 -13.45 0.96 6.70
CA SER A 41 -13.69 1.24 5.27
C SER A 41 -12.76 0.44 4.36
N ILE A 42 -11.50 0.29 4.73
CA ILE A 42 -10.51 -0.51 3.99
C ILE A 42 -10.91 -1.99 4.03
N LYS A 43 -11.29 -2.50 5.20
CA LYS A 43 -11.76 -3.88 5.34
C LYS A 43 -12.98 -4.16 4.48
N LYS A 44 -13.96 -3.25 4.47
CA LYS A 44 -15.17 -3.37 3.66
C LYS A 44 -14.86 -3.30 2.16
N ALA A 45 -14.01 -2.39 1.74
CA ALA A 45 -13.70 -2.19 0.33
C ALA A 45 -12.89 -3.35 -0.27
N PHE A 46 -11.94 -3.90 0.47
CA PHE A 46 -10.95 -4.84 -0.05
C PHE A 46 -10.99 -6.23 0.59
N GLY A 47 -11.71 -6.42 1.67
CA GLY A 47 -11.74 -7.68 2.44
C GLY A 47 -12.50 -8.84 1.79
N HIS A 48 -12.72 -8.81 0.47
CA HIS A 48 -13.41 -9.86 -0.28
C HIS A 48 -12.44 -10.62 -1.18
N SER A 49 -12.48 -11.95 -1.13
CA SER A 49 -11.58 -12.81 -1.90
C SER A 49 -11.61 -12.56 -3.41
N ARG A 50 -12.78 -12.26 -3.98
CA ARG A 50 -12.90 -11.92 -5.42
C ARG A 50 -12.11 -10.67 -5.79
N VAL A 51 -12.11 -9.65 -4.94
CA VAL A 51 -11.38 -8.39 -5.16
C VAL A 51 -9.89 -8.63 -5.01
N LEU A 52 -9.48 -9.36 -3.98
CA LEU A 52 -8.07 -9.67 -3.67
C LEU A 52 -7.38 -10.57 -4.70
N THR A 53 -8.11 -11.20 -5.60
CA THR A 53 -7.55 -12.09 -6.61
C THR A 53 -7.53 -11.51 -8.02
N SER A 54 -8.27 -10.42 -8.28
CA SER A 54 -8.43 -9.90 -9.65
C SER A 54 -8.08 -8.43 -9.85
N LYS A 55 -8.39 -7.58 -8.89
CA LYS A 55 -8.24 -6.11 -9.02
C LYS A 55 -7.31 -5.50 -7.99
N VAL A 56 -7.23 -6.13 -6.82
CA VAL A 56 -6.44 -5.67 -5.69
C VAL A 56 -5.37 -6.71 -5.37
N PHE A 57 -4.16 -6.26 -5.19
CA PHE A 57 -3.01 -7.10 -4.92
C PHE A 57 -2.40 -6.66 -3.61
N VAL A 58 -2.37 -7.57 -2.65
CA VAL A 58 -1.87 -7.29 -1.30
C VAL A 58 -0.75 -8.24 -0.97
N TRP A 59 0.37 -7.69 -0.53
CA TRP A 59 1.43 -8.45 0.13
C TRP A 59 1.61 -7.93 1.53
N ALA A 60 1.85 -8.84 2.44
CA ALA A 60 2.14 -8.51 3.83
C ALA A 60 3.30 -9.34 4.37
N ASN A 61 4.00 -8.82 5.34
CA ASN A 61 5.05 -9.54 6.06
C ASN A 61 4.52 -10.04 7.39
N LEU A 62 4.49 -11.37 7.52
CA LEU A 62 4.23 -12.04 8.79
C LEU A 62 5.55 -12.16 9.55
N ASN A 63 5.62 -11.58 10.72
CA ASN A 63 6.80 -11.64 11.57
C ASN A 63 6.86 -12.95 12.39
N ASN A 64 7.92 -13.14 13.14
CA ASN A 64 8.12 -14.36 13.92
C ASN A 64 7.14 -14.53 15.09
N SER A 65 6.45 -13.47 15.50
CA SER A 65 5.41 -13.53 16.55
C SER A 65 4.02 -13.87 16.01
N GLY A 66 3.89 -14.05 14.71
CA GLY A 66 2.61 -14.36 14.06
C GLY A 66 1.73 -13.14 13.78
N SER A 67 2.29 -11.93 13.83
CA SER A 67 1.59 -10.69 13.51
C SER A 67 2.12 -10.08 12.22
N TYR A 68 1.29 -9.32 11.52
CA TYR A 68 1.70 -8.57 10.34
C TYR A 68 2.34 -7.24 10.74
N ASP A 69 3.56 -6.97 10.27
CA ASP A 69 4.33 -5.76 10.60
C ASP A 69 4.59 -4.85 9.40
N ALA A 70 4.19 -5.27 8.21
CA ALA A 70 4.21 -4.47 7.00
C ALA A 70 3.18 -4.98 5.99
N ALA A 71 2.58 -4.08 5.22
CA ALA A 71 1.71 -4.42 4.10
C ALA A 71 1.78 -3.35 3.00
N ILE A 72 1.59 -3.81 1.76
CA ILE A 72 1.47 -2.95 0.59
C ILE A 72 0.28 -3.41 -0.26
N ILE A 73 -0.52 -2.45 -0.70
CA ILE A 73 -1.72 -2.68 -1.50
C ILE A 73 -1.56 -1.98 -2.84
N PHE A 74 -1.74 -2.71 -3.91
CA PHE A 74 -1.79 -2.20 -5.27
C PHE A 74 -3.14 -2.46 -5.93
N LEU A 75 -3.52 -1.54 -6.79
CA LEU A 75 -4.68 -1.65 -7.65
C LEU A 75 -4.24 -1.79 -9.11
N LYS A 76 -4.88 -2.72 -9.81
CA LYS A 76 -4.80 -2.80 -11.27
C LYS A 76 -5.82 -1.84 -11.86
N ASN A 77 -5.35 -0.85 -12.58
CA ASN A 77 -6.21 0.10 -13.29
C ASN A 77 -5.66 0.41 -14.69
N LYS A 78 -6.52 0.97 -15.53
CA LYS A 78 -6.13 1.49 -16.83
C LYS A 78 -6.11 3.01 -16.75
N ASP A 79 -4.95 3.61 -17.00
CA ASP A 79 -4.85 5.06 -17.08
C ASP A 79 -5.50 5.53 -18.41
N PRO A 80 -6.59 6.29 -18.36
CA PRO A 80 -7.26 6.75 -19.57
C PRO A 80 -6.42 7.71 -20.39
N ARG A 81 -5.46 8.41 -19.81
CA ARG A 81 -4.57 9.36 -20.50
C ARG A 81 -3.59 8.61 -21.40
N HIS A 82 -3.12 7.46 -20.97
CA HIS A 82 -2.09 6.69 -21.67
C HIS A 82 -2.61 5.40 -22.30
N GLY A 83 -3.83 4.97 -21.95
CA GLY A 83 -4.40 3.73 -22.45
C GLY A 83 -3.71 2.45 -21.99
N VAL A 84 -2.82 2.55 -21.02
CA VAL A 84 -1.97 1.44 -20.55
C VAL A 84 -2.43 0.90 -19.20
N GLN A 85 -2.06 -0.35 -18.92
CA GLN A 85 -2.29 -0.96 -17.62
C GLN A 85 -1.29 -0.41 -16.62
N MET A 86 -1.83 0.20 -15.56
CA MET A 86 -1.08 0.74 -14.44
C MET A 86 -1.18 -0.20 -13.25
N PHE A 87 -0.09 -0.37 -12.55
CA PHE A 87 -0.04 -1.01 -11.23
C PHE A 87 0.18 0.09 -10.19
N SER A 88 -0.91 0.53 -9.55
CA SER A 88 -0.92 1.73 -8.72
C SER A 88 -0.96 1.37 -7.25
N GLU A 89 0.01 1.86 -6.49
CA GLU A 89 0.00 1.74 -5.04
C GLU A 89 -1.19 2.51 -4.47
N TYR A 90 -1.89 1.87 -3.55
CA TYR A 90 -2.98 2.46 -2.80
C TYR A 90 -2.56 2.79 -1.37
N ILE A 91 -1.93 1.83 -0.69
CA ILE A 91 -1.40 1.98 0.67
C ILE A 91 -0.13 1.17 0.80
N TRP A 92 0.85 1.79 1.46
CA TRP A 92 2.07 1.12 1.90
C TRP A 92 2.35 1.52 3.35
N LEU A 93 2.23 0.56 4.25
CA LEU A 93 2.40 0.72 5.68
C LEU A 93 3.45 -0.25 6.20
N SER A 94 4.28 0.20 7.13
CA SER A 94 5.27 -0.66 7.75
C SER A 94 5.72 -0.12 9.11
N SER A 95 5.65 -0.95 10.13
CA SER A 95 6.35 -0.75 11.39
C SER A 95 7.78 -1.34 11.36
N ASN A 96 8.13 -2.04 10.27
CA ASN A 96 9.41 -2.66 10.03
C ASN A 96 9.95 -2.20 8.65
N PRO A 97 10.84 -1.20 8.60
CA PRO A 97 11.34 -0.63 7.34
C PRO A 97 11.97 -1.65 6.40
N ARG A 98 12.66 -2.65 6.94
CA ARG A 98 13.28 -3.71 6.14
C ARG A 98 12.23 -4.58 5.45
N ALA A 99 11.16 -4.93 6.16
CA ALA A 99 10.04 -5.66 5.59
C ALA A 99 9.31 -4.80 4.56
N GLY A 100 9.08 -3.52 4.84
CA GLY A 100 8.48 -2.58 3.90
C GLY A 100 9.23 -2.50 2.57
N TYR A 101 10.56 -2.39 2.60
CA TYR A 101 11.37 -2.40 1.39
C TYR A 101 11.25 -3.71 0.61
N LYS A 102 11.28 -4.85 1.29
CA LYS A 102 11.13 -6.16 0.65
C LYS A 102 9.76 -6.32 -0.03
N LEU A 103 8.70 -5.78 0.58
CA LEU A 103 7.36 -5.76 -0.02
C LEU A 103 7.35 -4.95 -1.31
N LEU A 104 7.95 -3.78 -1.32
CA LEU A 104 8.07 -2.96 -2.54
C LEU A 104 8.83 -3.71 -3.64
N ALA A 105 9.95 -4.33 -3.33
CA ALA A 105 10.72 -5.12 -4.28
C ALA A 105 9.90 -6.29 -4.85
N THR A 106 9.13 -6.96 -4.00
CA THR A 106 8.23 -8.04 -4.41
C THR A 106 7.14 -7.55 -5.36
N ALA A 107 6.53 -6.42 -5.06
CA ALA A 107 5.49 -5.81 -5.89
C ALA A 107 6.05 -5.37 -7.27
N ILE A 108 7.21 -4.74 -7.30
CA ILE A 108 7.89 -4.35 -8.55
C ILE A 108 8.19 -5.57 -9.42
N LYS A 109 8.74 -6.63 -8.80
CA LYS A 109 9.00 -7.89 -9.52
C LYS A 109 7.72 -8.48 -10.09
N PHE A 110 6.66 -8.55 -9.29
CA PHE A 110 5.36 -9.04 -9.74
C PHE A 110 4.83 -8.23 -10.93
N ALA A 111 4.89 -6.91 -10.85
CA ALA A 111 4.42 -6.05 -11.93
C ALA A 111 5.18 -6.32 -13.25
N ARG A 112 6.49 -6.45 -13.20
CA ARG A 112 7.31 -6.81 -14.37
C ARG A 112 6.96 -8.18 -14.94
N ASP A 113 6.86 -9.18 -14.08
CA ASP A 113 6.59 -10.57 -14.48
C ASP A 113 5.17 -10.73 -15.07
N ASN A 114 4.25 -9.83 -14.75
CA ASN A 114 2.86 -9.85 -15.22
C ASN A 114 2.54 -8.83 -16.32
N GLY A 115 3.56 -8.24 -16.93
CA GLY A 115 3.41 -7.41 -18.13
C GLY A 115 2.81 -6.03 -17.87
N PHE A 116 2.85 -5.51 -16.65
CA PHE A 116 2.52 -4.12 -16.39
C PHE A 116 3.58 -3.21 -16.98
N GLU A 117 3.16 -2.21 -17.77
CA GLU A 117 4.09 -1.27 -18.36
C GLU A 117 4.57 -0.20 -17.37
N PHE A 118 3.70 0.17 -16.42
CA PHE A 118 3.99 1.20 -15.43
C PHE A 118 3.58 0.76 -14.04
N ILE A 119 4.37 1.20 -13.06
CA ILE A 119 4.05 1.14 -11.65
C ILE A 119 4.01 2.57 -11.11
N GLN A 120 2.97 2.88 -10.37
CA GLN A 120 2.75 4.19 -9.75
C GLN A 120 2.81 4.07 -8.24
N MET A 121 3.60 4.93 -7.62
CA MET A 121 3.74 5.01 -6.16
C MET A 121 3.35 6.38 -5.66
N GLY A 122 2.72 6.42 -4.51
CA GLY A 122 2.38 7.66 -3.81
C GLY A 122 3.39 8.00 -2.71
N CYS A 123 3.37 9.26 -2.29
CA CYS A 123 4.06 9.71 -1.10
C CYS A 123 3.26 10.86 -0.48
N SER A 124 2.65 10.61 0.68
CA SER A 124 1.91 11.65 1.38
C SER A 124 2.85 12.70 1.96
N GLU A 125 2.50 13.97 1.76
CA GLU A 125 3.21 15.09 2.42
C GLU A 125 3.10 15.06 3.95
N LYS A 126 2.09 14.36 4.47
CA LYS A 126 1.90 14.16 5.92
C LYS A 126 2.63 12.93 6.47
N SER A 127 3.25 12.13 5.62
CA SER A 127 4.05 10.99 6.08
C SER A 127 5.29 11.46 6.84
N PRO A 128 5.57 10.93 8.04
CA PRO A 128 6.77 11.29 8.80
C PRO A 128 8.07 10.87 8.11
N ASN A 129 8.00 9.96 7.15
CA ASN A 129 9.14 9.43 6.40
C ASN A 129 9.17 9.89 4.94
N LYS A 130 8.42 10.95 4.58
CA LYS A 130 8.27 11.39 3.18
C LYS A 130 9.60 11.58 2.45
N ASP A 131 10.58 12.21 3.07
CA ASP A 131 11.87 12.49 2.42
C ASP A 131 12.67 11.22 2.17
N LYS A 132 12.62 10.26 3.09
CA LYS A 132 13.24 8.94 2.91
C LYS A 132 12.57 8.15 1.78
N VAL A 133 11.24 8.21 1.70
CA VAL A 133 10.46 7.57 0.64
C VAL A 133 10.74 8.20 -0.71
N LYS A 134 10.73 9.52 -0.81
CA LYS A 134 11.10 10.25 -2.05
C LYS A 134 12.51 9.91 -2.51
N SER A 135 13.47 9.88 -1.59
CA SER A 135 14.86 9.47 -1.89
C SER A 135 14.94 8.02 -2.40
N LEU A 136 14.16 7.12 -1.80
CA LEU A 136 14.09 5.73 -2.26
C LEU A 136 13.53 5.63 -3.68
N TYR A 137 12.44 6.35 -3.99
CA TYR A 137 11.87 6.38 -5.33
C TYR A 137 12.86 6.87 -6.37
N ASN A 138 13.59 7.94 -6.08
CA ASN A 138 14.65 8.45 -6.96
C ASN A 138 15.74 7.40 -7.22
N LYS A 139 16.18 6.69 -6.18
CA LYS A 139 17.17 5.60 -6.32
C LYS A 139 16.68 4.42 -7.15
N LEU A 140 15.38 4.16 -7.11
CA LEU A 140 14.74 3.10 -7.89
C LEU A 140 14.38 3.52 -9.32
N GLY A 141 14.65 4.77 -9.70
CA GLY A 141 14.37 5.28 -11.05
C GLY A 141 12.96 5.77 -11.27
N PHE A 142 12.18 6.00 -10.19
CA PHE A 142 10.87 6.64 -10.32
C PHE A 142 11.03 8.13 -10.63
N LEU A 143 10.22 8.61 -11.55
CA LEU A 143 10.10 10.03 -11.88
C LEU A 143 8.83 10.60 -11.27
N LYS A 144 8.89 11.84 -10.78
CA LYS A 144 7.71 12.54 -10.29
C LYS A 144 6.78 12.85 -11.47
N ASP A 145 5.56 12.32 -11.41
CA ASP A 145 4.55 12.50 -12.45
C ASP A 145 3.55 13.60 -12.11
N SER A 146 3.07 13.63 -10.86
CA SER A 146 2.01 14.56 -10.46
C SER A 146 2.07 14.91 -8.98
N GLU A 147 1.32 15.94 -8.61
CA GLU A 147 1.00 16.30 -7.23
C GLU A 147 -0.52 16.27 -7.03
N THR A 148 -0.98 15.80 -5.89
CA THR A 148 -2.39 15.75 -5.54
C THR A 148 -2.66 16.65 -4.34
N TYR A 149 -3.68 17.49 -4.45
CA TYR A 149 -4.15 18.41 -3.41
C TYR A 149 -5.57 18.01 -3.00
N ILE A 150 -5.85 17.99 -1.70
CA ILE A 150 -7.15 17.60 -1.15
C ILE A 150 -7.69 18.73 -0.31
N ALA A 151 -8.97 19.09 -0.51
CA ALA A 151 -9.71 20.01 0.31
C ALA A 151 -11.01 19.36 0.82
N LYS A 152 -11.33 19.60 2.07
CA LYS A 152 -12.65 19.26 2.62
C LYS A 152 -13.63 20.36 2.22
N LEU A 153 -14.77 19.98 1.65
CA LEU A 153 -15.87 20.89 1.26
C LEU A 153 -16.94 20.98 2.35
#